data_7a7289685b930ef90382412c97c1a182
#
_entry.id   7a7289685b930ef90382412c97c1a182
#
_cell.length_a   1.000
_cell.length_b   1.000
_cell.length_c   1.000
_cell.angle_alpha   90.00
_cell.angle_beta   90.00
_cell.angle_gamma   90.00
#
_symmetry.space_group_name_H-M   'P 1'
#
loop_
_entity.id
_entity.type
_entity.pdbx_description
1 polymer ?
#
loop_
_entity_poly.entity_id
_entity_poly.type
_entity_poly.pdbx_seq_one_letter_code
_entity_poly.pdbx_strand_id
1 'polypeptide(L)'
;MAAQTPKGNMPVVLLKDGASEQKGRDAQKNNIAAAKIIAEIVHTSLGPRGMDKMLVDTLGDVTITNDGATILKEIDVQHPAAKMLVEISKTTDNEVGDGTTSAVVLAGALLENAESLILQDVHPTIIVDGYRKAGKKAKQFLKDISEQISPNDKSHLLKIAKTSMQTKLVRKDSDQLAEMVVKSVLAIAQRNGEKFTVDIDDIKVEKKSGGSIKDSAIIQGIVLDKEIVHSGMPKKVADGKIALLNTALEISKTETDAKINISNPQQMKSFLDEENKMLKNMVDKVIGSGATVVACQKGIDDMAQHYLAKAGILAVRRVKESDMTKLAKATGARIVTNLDDLFEKDLGSAESIQEKKIEEDRWVYIEGCRHPKSVTILLRAGSQRVVDEVERSIHDSLMVVKDVMEMPAIVAGGGSPETFAATKIRSWAKSLEGREQLAAEKFADSLESIPLALAENAGMDPIDTLTNLRSKQVKGDKWIGIDVMKGKVGNMKSSDIIEPLAVKEQIVSAATEAACMILRIDDVIATAKSAGPPPGAEGGMPPGMGGMGGMGGMPPGMGMPDMGGMM
;
A
#
# COMPACT_ATOMS: atom_id res chain seq x y z
N MET A 1 46.25 49.96 -34.67
CA MET A 1 46.04 48.53 -34.55
C MET A 1 45.49 48.25 -33.15
N ALA A 2 44.21 48.01 -33.05
CA ALA A 2 43.53 47.70 -31.78
C ALA A 2 43.40 46.18 -31.71
N ALA A 3 43.98 45.61 -30.66
CA ALA A 3 43.90 44.18 -30.39
C ALA A 3 42.48 43.82 -29.91
N GLN A 4 41.83 42.92 -30.66
CA GLN A 4 40.57 42.31 -30.27
C GLN A 4 40.84 41.24 -29.18
N THR A 5 40.27 41.40 -27.99
CA THR A 5 40.16 40.38 -26.98
C THR A 5 39.22 39.26 -27.43
N PRO A 6 39.54 37.98 -27.26
CA PRO A 6 38.63 36.89 -27.61
C PRO A 6 37.46 36.84 -26.59
N LYS A 7 36.23 36.92 -27.12
CA LYS A 7 35.02 36.61 -26.36
C LYS A 7 35.04 35.13 -25.97
N GLY A 8 35.13 34.87 -24.66
CA GLY A 8 34.98 33.52 -24.12
C GLY A 8 33.59 32.98 -24.46
N ASN A 9 33.55 31.81 -25.09
CA ASN A 9 32.34 31.03 -25.26
C ASN A 9 31.82 30.62 -23.89
N MET A 10 30.76 31.26 -23.42
CA MET A 10 29.92 30.66 -22.36
C MET A 10 29.28 29.40 -22.93
N PRO A 11 29.29 28.29 -22.23
CA PRO A 11 28.57 27.10 -22.67
C PRO A 11 27.08 27.46 -22.69
N VAL A 12 26.50 27.48 -23.89
CA VAL A 12 25.04 27.62 -24.03
C VAL A 12 24.45 26.28 -23.70
N VAL A 13 23.85 26.16 -22.50
CA VAL A 13 23.03 25.00 -22.12
C VAL A 13 21.73 25.15 -22.91
N LEU A 14 21.60 24.37 -23.99
CA LEU A 14 20.37 24.26 -24.76
C LEU A 14 19.35 23.41 -23.96
N LEU A 15 18.54 24.06 -23.16
CA LEU A 15 17.32 23.45 -22.66
C LEU A 15 16.32 23.31 -23.81
N LYS A 16 15.63 22.17 -23.92
CA LYS A 16 14.55 21.99 -24.90
C LYS A 16 13.48 23.05 -24.72
N ASP A 17 12.89 23.51 -25.84
CA ASP A 17 11.74 24.42 -25.79
C ASP A 17 10.64 23.89 -24.85
N GLY A 18 10.20 24.72 -23.91
CA GLY A 18 9.21 24.36 -22.88
C GLY A 18 9.81 23.85 -21.57
N ALA A 19 11.13 23.75 -21.40
CA ALA A 19 11.73 23.50 -20.09
C ALA A 19 11.62 24.77 -19.22
N SER A 20 11.17 24.59 -17.97
CA SER A 20 11.20 25.65 -16.95
C SER A 20 12.39 25.40 -16.02
N GLU A 21 13.13 26.44 -15.73
CA GLU A 21 14.24 26.42 -14.78
C GLU A 21 13.97 27.45 -13.67
N GLN A 22 14.08 27.00 -12.41
CA GLN A 22 14.02 27.87 -11.23
C GLN A 22 15.31 27.70 -10.46
N LYS A 23 15.95 28.80 -10.08
CA LYS A 23 17.30 28.81 -9.48
C LYS A 23 17.35 29.48 -8.12
N GLY A 24 18.26 29.01 -7.28
CA GLY A 24 18.67 29.64 -6.05
C GLY A 24 17.56 29.80 -5.02
N ARG A 25 17.49 30.97 -4.38
CA ARG A 25 16.52 31.23 -3.30
C ARG A 25 15.05 31.12 -3.74
N ASP A 26 14.73 31.39 -4.99
CA ASP A 26 13.35 31.28 -5.48
C ASP A 26 12.93 29.82 -5.65
N ALA A 27 13.83 28.95 -6.13
CA ALA A 27 13.59 27.51 -6.19
C ALA A 27 13.37 26.94 -4.78
N GLN A 28 14.22 27.33 -3.81
CA GLN A 28 14.08 26.91 -2.41
C GLN A 28 12.74 27.33 -1.80
N LYS A 29 12.34 28.61 -1.97
CA LYS A 29 11.06 29.11 -1.46
C LYS A 29 9.88 28.37 -2.09
N ASN A 30 9.89 28.14 -3.40
CA ASN A 30 8.83 27.41 -4.08
C ASN A 30 8.75 25.94 -3.62
N ASN A 31 9.88 25.28 -3.44
CA ASN A 31 9.94 23.91 -2.93
C ASN A 31 9.35 23.83 -1.51
N ILE A 32 9.72 24.75 -0.63
CA ILE A 32 9.22 24.80 0.75
C ILE A 32 7.72 25.10 0.75
N ALA A 33 7.27 26.10 -0.03
CA ALA A 33 5.87 26.46 -0.12
C ALA A 33 4.99 25.30 -0.62
N ALA A 34 5.43 24.57 -1.65
CA ALA A 34 4.73 23.42 -2.16
C ALA A 34 4.64 22.28 -1.12
N ALA A 35 5.71 22.06 -0.38
CA ALA A 35 5.74 21.07 0.70
C ALA A 35 4.82 21.46 1.87
N LYS A 36 4.79 22.73 2.26
CA LYS A 36 3.88 23.24 3.30
C LYS A 36 2.42 23.03 2.92
N ILE A 37 2.02 23.32 1.69
CA ILE A 37 0.65 23.10 1.21
C ILE A 37 0.24 21.64 1.36
N ILE A 38 1.12 20.71 1.01
CA ILE A 38 0.85 19.27 1.19
C ILE A 38 0.68 18.91 2.67
N ALA A 39 1.53 19.44 3.55
CA ALA A 39 1.42 19.21 4.98
C ALA A 39 0.10 19.79 5.57
N GLU A 40 -0.32 20.97 5.13
CA GLU A 40 -1.59 21.59 5.53
C GLU A 40 -2.80 20.76 5.10
N ILE A 41 -2.78 20.16 3.90
CA ILE A 41 -3.87 19.30 3.42
C ILE A 41 -4.13 18.16 4.39
N VAL A 42 -3.08 17.51 4.89
CA VAL A 42 -3.21 16.35 5.78
C VAL A 42 -3.27 16.71 7.26
N HIS A 43 -2.91 17.94 7.63
CA HIS A 43 -2.86 18.40 9.03
C HIS A 43 -4.20 18.20 9.77
N THR A 44 -5.31 18.56 9.13
CA THR A 44 -6.65 18.47 9.72
C THR A 44 -7.19 17.04 9.80
N SER A 45 -6.50 16.04 9.22
CA SER A 45 -6.85 14.61 9.36
C SER A 45 -6.11 13.91 10.50
N LEU A 46 -5.17 14.60 11.18
CA LEU A 46 -4.36 14.03 12.24
C LEU A 46 -5.17 13.76 13.51
N GLY A 47 -5.05 12.54 14.04
CA GLY A 47 -5.57 12.15 15.35
C GLY A 47 -7.04 11.71 15.35
N PRO A 48 -7.56 11.25 16.52
CA PRO A 48 -8.87 10.63 16.62
C PRO A 48 -10.07 11.58 16.46
N ARG A 49 -9.83 12.88 16.32
CA ARG A 49 -10.80 13.91 15.92
C ARG A 49 -10.44 14.59 14.60
N GLY A 50 -9.48 14.00 13.87
CA GLY A 50 -9.20 14.42 12.50
C GLY A 50 -10.43 14.26 11.60
N MET A 51 -10.52 15.13 10.60
CA MET A 51 -11.63 15.14 9.65
C MET A 51 -11.29 14.34 8.41
N ASP A 52 -12.24 13.54 7.93
CA ASP A 52 -12.09 12.80 6.68
C ASP A 52 -12.02 13.75 5.48
N LYS A 53 -11.24 13.38 4.48
CA LYS A 53 -11.17 14.07 3.20
C LYS A 53 -11.99 13.30 2.16
N MET A 54 -12.75 14.03 1.37
CA MET A 54 -13.41 13.51 0.17
C MET A 54 -12.57 13.86 -1.04
N LEU A 55 -12.09 12.87 -1.74
CA LEU A 55 -11.28 13.00 -2.95
C LEU A 55 -12.10 12.49 -4.14
N VAL A 56 -12.07 13.22 -5.23
CA VAL A 56 -12.77 12.86 -6.46
C VAL A 56 -11.73 12.79 -7.57
N ASP A 57 -11.60 11.65 -8.19
CA ASP A 57 -10.66 11.46 -9.29
C ASP A 57 -11.19 12.01 -10.63
N THR A 58 -10.38 11.90 -11.68
CA THR A 58 -10.74 12.38 -13.03
C THR A 58 -11.87 11.57 -13.68
N LEU A 59 -12.19 10.38 -13.18
CA LEU A 59 -13.27 9.51 -13.65
C LEU A 59 -14.56 9.73 -12.87
N GLY A 60 -14.52 10.53 -11.78
CA GLY A 60 -15.64 10.80 -10.90
C GLY A 60 -15.75 9.79 -9.75
N ASP A 61 -14.77 8.91 -9.56
CA ASP A 61 -14.75 8.03 -8.40
C ASP A 61 -14.43 8.82 -7.13
N VAL A 62 -15.18 8.50 -6.07
CA VAL A 62 -15.09 9.21 -4.79
C VAL A 62 -14.45 8.32 -3.75
N THR A 63 -13.34 8.77 -3.18
CA THR A 63 -12.66 8.18 -2.01
C THR A 63 -12.86 9.06 -0.79
N ILE A 64 -13.28 8.47 0.33
CA ILE A 64 -13.40 9.17 1.63
C ILE A 64 -12.46 8.49 2.60
N THR A 65 -11.50 9.25 3.12
CA THR A 65 -10.49 8.72 4.04
C THR A 65 -9.87 9.83 4.89
N ASN A 66 -9.29 9.46 6.03
CA ASN A 66 -8.42 10.31 6.84
C ASN A 66 -6.97 9.82 6.87
N ASP A 67 -6.67 8.74 6.15
CA ASP A 67 -5.32 8.22 6.04
C ASP A 67 -4.43 9.12 5.16
N GLY A 68 -3.30 9.58 5.72
CA GLY A 68 -2.39 10.50 5.03
C GLY A 68 -1.79 9.94 3.75
N ALA A 69 -1.41 8.65 3.73
CA ALA A 69 -0.84 8.02 2.54
C ALA A 69 -1.87 7.94 1.41
N THR A 70 -3.09 7.54 1.72
CA THR A 70 -4.19 7.47 0.75
C THR A 70 -4.57 8.85 0.24
N ILE A 71 -4.71 9.86 1.13
CA ILE A 71 -5.00 11.25 0.72
C ILE A 71 -3.97 11.73 -0.30
N LEU A 72 -2.69 11.56 0.00
CA LEU A 72 -1.61 12.06 -0.85
C LEU A 72 -1.41 11.24 -2.13
N LYS A 73 -1.79 9.97 -2.14
CA LYS A 73 -1.76 9.12 -3.33
C LYS A 73 -2.83 9.50 -4.36
N GLU A 74 -4.03 9.84 -3.88
CA GLU A 74 -5.17 10.19 -4.73
C GLU A 74 -5.10 11.64 -5.25
N ILE A 75 -4.31 12.50 -4.63
CA ILE A 75 -4.09 13.87 -5.12
C ILE A 75 -3.07 13.86 -6.27
N ASP A 76 -3.45 14.40 -7.43
CA ASP A 76 -2.51 14.57 -8.56
C ASP A 76 -1.57 15.76 -8.30
N VAL A 77 -0.47 15.46 -7.62
CA VAL A 77 0.55 16.44 -7.25
C VAL A 77 1.52 16.64 -8.43
N GLN A 78 1.64 17.87 -8.91
CA GLN A 78 2.53 18.19 -10.03
C GLN A 78 3.93 18.63 -9.58
N HIS A 79 4.02 19.37 -8.46
CA HIS A 79 5.28 19.96 -8.00
C HIS A 79 6.28 18.88 -7.51
N PRO A 80 7.57 18.92 -7.96
CA PRO A 80 8.55 17.89 -7.59
C PRO A 80 8.77 17.74 -6.08
N ALA A 81 8.93 18.83 -5.34
CA ALA A 81 9.11 18.77 -3.89
C ALA A 81 7.88 18.21 -3.17
N ALA A 82 6.68 18.50 -3.65
CA ALA A 82 5.46 17.94 -3.11
C ALA A 82 5.36 16.42 -3.39
N LYS A 83 5.81 15.95 -4.58
CA LYS A 83 5.93 14.51 -4.89
C LYS A 83 6.86 13.78 -3.94
N MET A 84 7.94 14.42 -3.49
CA MET A 84 8.84 13.83 -2.48
C MET A 84 8.12 13.58 -1.15
N LEU A 85 7.21 14.46 -0.71
CA LEU A 85 6.41 14.22 0.50
C LEU A 85 5.41 13.08 0.31
N VAL A 86 4.81 12.95 -0.88
CA VAL A 86 3.97 11.79 -1.23
C VAL A 86 4.77 10.49 -1.14
N GLU A 87 6.00 10.48 -1.68
CA GLU A 87 6.89 9.31 -1.64
C GLU A 87 7.24 8.91 -0.20
N ILE A 88 7.52 9.88 0.65
CA ILE A 88 7.84 9.63 2.06
C ILE A 88 6.64 9.08 2.83
N SER A 89 5.44 9.61 2.55
CA SER A 89 4.21 9.06 3.12
C SER A 89 4.05 7.58 2.75
N LYS A 90 4.25 7.24 1.46
CA LYS A 90 4.22 5.84 0.99
C LYS A 90 5.31 4.97 1.64
N THR A 91 6.52 5.50 1.76
CA THR A 91 7.62 4.75 2.41
C THR A 91 7.29 4.48 3.87
N THR A 92 6.75 5.47 4.60
CA THR A 92 6.32 5.29 5.99
C THR A 92 5.20 4.25 6.10
N ASP A 93 4.24 4.27 5.18
CA ASP A 93 3.16 3.30 5.10
C ASP A 93 3.70 1.86 4.89
N ASN A 94 4.61 1.69 3.95
CA ASN A 94 5.21 0.38 3.65
C ASN A 94 6.09 -0.17 4.80
N GLU A 95 6.78 0.71 5.53
CA GLU A 95 7.70 0.30 6.59
C GLU A 95 6.99 -0.04 7.90
N VAL A 96 6.09 0.83 8.35
CA VAL A 96 5.44 0.73 9.67
C VAL A 96 3.90 0.79 9.64
N GLY A 97 3.31 1.05 8.49
CA GLY A 97 1.85 1.05 8.27
C GLY A 97 1.05 2.15 8.97
N ASP A 98 1.65 2.93 9.86
CA ASP A 98 0.98 4.00 10.61
C ASP A 98 1.89 5.24 10.73
N GLY A 99 1.32 6.38 11.14
CA GLY A 99 2.07 7.63 11.32
C GLY A 99 2.38 8.39 10.02
N THR A 100 1.81 8.00 8.90
CA THR A 100 1.97 8.61 7.58
C THR A 100 1.65 10.10 7.60
N THR A 101 0.51 10.47 8.18
CA THR A 101 0.08 11.87 8.39
C THR A 101 1.09 12.63 9.26
N SER A 102 1.52 12.02 10.38
CA SER A 102 2.47 12.65 11.31
C SER A 102 3.84 12.92 10.65
N ALA A 103 4.33 12.02 9.79
CA ALA A 103 5.59 12.20 9.07
C ALA A 103 5.52 13.39 8.11
N VAL A 104 4.42 13.55 7.39
CA VAL A 104 4.23 14.67 6.45
C VAL A 104 4.05 16.00 7.18
N VAL A 105 3.27 16.02 8.27
CA VAL A 105 3.09 17.22 9.10
C VAL A 105 4.43 17.66 9.71
N LEU A 106 5.22 16.73 10.24
CA LEU A 106 6.54 17.02 10.77
C LEU A 106 7.50 17.52 9.68
N ALA A 107 7.49 16.92 8.49
CA ALA A 107 8.33 17.37 7.37
C ALA A 107 7.97 18.79 6.94
N GLY A 108 6.69 19.11 6.87
CA GLY A 108 6.20 20.47 6.59
C GLY A 108 6.67 21.48 7.65
N ALA A 109 6.55 21.13 8.94
CA ALA A 109 6.99 21.96 10.04
C ALA A 109 8.52 22.17 10.06
N LEU A 110 9.32 21.14 9.72
CA LEU A 110 10.77 21.24 9.56
C LEU A 110 11.14 22.22 8.44
N LEU A 111 10.44 22.14 7.31
CA LEU A 111 10.69 23.04 6.18
C LEU A 111 10.26 24.49 6.48
N GLU A 112 9.14 24.69 7.17
CA GLU A 112 8.70 26.00 7.62
C GLU A 112 9.69 26.65 8.59
N ASN A 113 10.16 25.90 9.58
CA ASN A 113 11.16 26.38 10.52
C ASN A 113 12.52 26.63 9.83
N ALA A 114 12.88 25.82 8.82
CA ALA A 114 14.07 26.05 8.00
C ALA A 114 13.95 27.35 7.18
N GLU A 115 12.78 27.64 6.62
CA GLU A 115 12.52 28.91 5.90
C GLU A 115 12.83 30.12 6.80
N SER A 116 12.41 30.07 8.06
CA SER A 116 12.66 31.15 9.02
C SER A 116 14.17 31.37 9.27
N LEU A 117 14.98 30.30 9.23
CA LEU A 117 16.44 30.37 9.37
C LEU A 117 17.12 30.86 8.08
N ILE A 118 16.64 30.45 6.91
CA ILE A 118 17.13 30.92 5.61
C ILE A 118 16.91 32.44 5.48
N LEU A 119 15.76 32.94 5.94
CA LEU A 119 15.50 34.39 5.99
C LEU A 119 16.44 35.14 6.94
N GLN A 120 17.02 34.47 7.93
CA GLN A 120 18.05 34.99 8.82
C GLN A 120 19.49 34.75 8.29
N ASP A 121 19.62 34.47 6.98
CA ASP A 121 20.89 34.19 6.30
C ASP A 121 21.67 32.97 6.88
N VAL A 122 20.98 31.97 7.42
CA VAL A 122 21.59 30.66 7.74
C VAL A 122 21.64 29.83 6.47
N HIS A 123 22.84 29.32 6.14
CA HIS A 123 23.01 28.54 4.92
C HIS A 123 22.27 27.19 5.03
N PRO A 124 21.54 26.73 4.00
CA PRO A 124 20.76 25.49 4.04
C PRO A 124 21.55 24.25 4.46
N THR A 125 22.83 24.14 4.07
CA THR A 125 23.66 22.99 4.47
C THR A 125 23.89 22.93 5.99
N ILE A 126 24.02 24.07 6.67
CA ILE A 126 24.15 24.13 8.13
C ILE A 126 22.85 23.69 8.81
N ILE A 127 21.71 24.08 8.24
CA ILE A 127 20.38 23.65 8.72
C ILE A 127 20.27 22.13 8.57
N VAL A 128 20.63 21.59 7.42
CA VAL A 128 20.62 20.15 7.14
C VAL A 128 21.49 19.37 8.11
N ASP A 129 22.71 19.87 8.39
CA ASP A 129 23.62 19.20 9.35
C ASP A 129 23.06 19.25 10.77
N GLY A 130 22.50 20.40 11.19
CA GLY A 130 21.82 20.53 12.48
C GLY A 130 20.60 19.60 12.59
N TYR A 131 19.78 19.51 11.54
CA TYR A 131 18.61 18.62 11.49
C TYR A 131 18.99 17.15 11.56
N ARG A 132 20.02 16.72 10.83
CA ARG A 132 20.53 15.33 10.89
C ARG A 132 21.05 14.96 12.28
N LYS A 133 21.78 15.88 12.93
CA LYS A 133 22.26 15.67 14.31
C LYS A 133 21.08 15.60 15.29
N ALA A 134 20.12 16.53 15.17
CA ALA A 134 18.92 16.57 16.01
C ALA A 134 18.04 15.34 15.82
N GLY A 135 17.81 14.88 14.58
CA GLY A 135 17.05 13.66 14.29
C GLY A 135 17.68 12.40 14.91
N LYS A 136 19.01 12.26 14.85
CA LYS A 136 19.72 11.16 15.56
C LYS A 136 19.51 11.23 17.06
N LYS A 137 19.58 12.44 17.64
CA LYS A 137 19.35 12.65 19.08
C LYS A 137 17.90 12.44 19.46
N ALA A 138 16.94 12.86 18.62
CA ALA A 138 15.52 12.57 18.82
C ALA A 138 15.27 11.07 18.97
N LYS A 139 15.76 10.26 18.04
CA LYS A 139 15.65 8.79 18.13
C LYS A 139 16.27 8.21 19.39
N GLN A 140 17.41 8.73 19.83
CA GLN A 140 18.01 8.30 21.08
C GLN A 140 17.10 8.62 22.27
N PHE A 141 16.57 9.85 22.35
CA PHE A 141 15.66 10.24 23.43
C PHE A 141 14.32 9.48 23.41
N LEU A 142 13.82 9.11 22.23
CA LEU A 142 12.65 8.24 22.09
C LEU A 142 12.93 6.84 22.68
N LYS A 143 14.12 6.28 22.44
CA LYS A 143 14.55 5.01 23.08
C LYS A 143 14.64 5.12 24.59
N ASP A 144 15.17 6.23 25.11
CA ASP A 144 15.36 6.44 26.55
C ASP A 144 14.02 6.47 27.32
N ILE A 145 12.92 6.91 26.66
CA ILE A 145 11.59 6.94 27.29
C ILE A 145 10.76 5.68 27.03
N SER A 146 11.16 4.85 26.08
CA SER A 146 10.40 3.64 25.75
C SER A 146 10.37 2.64 26.91
N GLU A 147 9.36 1.82 26.91
CA GLU A 147 9.20 0.70 27.84
C GLU A 147 9.23 -0.59 27.05
N GLN A 148 10.08 -1.53 27.50
CA GLN A 148 10.14 -2.86 26.90
C GLN A 148 8.97 -3.71 27.39
N ILE A 149 8.33 -4.43 26.48
CA ILE A 149 7.23 -5.34 26.78
C ILE A 149 7.53 -6.74 26.29
N SER A 150 6.73 -7.72 26.72
CA SER A 150 6.80 -9.05 26.13
C SER A 150 6.13 -9.06 24.75
N PRO A 151 6.77 -9.59 23.69
CA PRO A 151 6.19 -9.67 22.35
C PRO A 151 4.86 -10.42 22.29
N ASN A 152 4.63 -11.37 23.22
CA ASN A 152 3.42 -12.19 23.27
C ASN A 152 2.37 -11.66 24.26
N ASP A 153 2.54 -10.46 24.81
CA ASP A 153 1.57 -9.88 25.74
C ASP A 153 0.33 -9.38 24.98
N LYS A 154 -0.67 -10.26 24.91
CA LYS A 154 -1.94 -9.97 24.22
C LYS A 154 -2.61 -8.69 24.70
N SER A 155 -2.45 -8.34 25.98
CA SER A 155 -3.08 -7.14 26.54
C SER A 155 -2.49 -5.88 25.90
N HIS A 156 -1.14 -5.78 25.80
CA HIS A 156 -0.49 -4.66 25.14
C HIS A 156 -0.74 -4.65 23.63
N LEU A 157 -0.67 -5.82 22.96
CA LEU A 157 -0.96 -5.91 21.53
C LEU A 157 -2.38 -5.44 21.18
N LEU A 158 -3.38 -5.80 22.00
CA LEU A 158 -4.76 -5.34 21.81
C LEU A 158 -4.89 -3.82 21.98
N LYS A 159 -4.24 -3.24 22.99
CA LYS A 159 -4.26 -1.78 23.22
C LYS A 159 -3.62 -1.03 22.05
N ILE A 160 -2.51 -1.53 21.53
CA ILE A 160 -1.80 -0.94 20.38
C ILE A 160 -2.65 -1.02 19.12
N ALA A 161 -3.21 -2.19 18.81
CA ALA A 161 -4.13 -2.37 17.69
C ALA A 161 -5.34 -1.43 17.77
N LYS A 162 -5.93 -1.28 18.96
CA LYS A 162 -7.02 -0.31 19.18
C LYS A 162 -6.60 1.13 18.98
N THR A 163 -5.40 1.52 19.46
CA THR A 163 -4.88 2.89 19.31
C THR A 163 -4.77 3.26 17.84
N SER A 164 -4.23 2.39 16.99
CA SER A 164 -4.15 2.61 15.54
C SER A 164 -5.55 2.77 14.89
N MET A 165 -6.54 1.99 15.32
CA MET A 165 -7.91 2.06 14.81
C MET A 165 -8.75 3.22 15.34
N GLN A 166 -8.37 3.84 16.47
CA GLN A 166 -9.15 4.94 17.08
C GLN A 166 -9.17 6.21 16.24
N THR A 167 -8.22 6.39 15.36
CA THR A 167 -8.13 7.53 14.44
C THR A 167 -8.98 7.35 13.18
N LYS A 168 -9.61 6.17 13.00
CA LYS A 168 -10.24 5.74 11.75
C LYS A 168 -11.75 5.51 11.89
N LEU A 169 -12.43 5.36 10.75
CA LEU A 169 -13.88 5.13 10.66
C LEU A 169 -14.35 3.93 11.50
N VAL A 170 -13.50 2.90 11.62
CA VAL A 170 -13.79 1.63 12.32
C VAL A 170 -13.77 1.72 13.84
N ARG A 171 -13.57 2.88 14.42
CA ARG A 171 -13.40 3.10 15.85
C ARG A 171 -14.45 2.42 16.73
N LYS A 172 -15.73 2.40 16.31
CA LYS A 172 -16.83 1.80 17.09
C LYS A 172 -16.72 0.28 17.21
N ASP A 173 -16.12 -0.36 16.21
CA ASP A 173 -15.96 -1.80 16.13
C ASP A 173 -14.49 -2.23 16.38
N SER A 174 -13.65 -1.29 16.88
CA SER A 174 -12.22 -1.51 17.10
C SER A 174 -11.90 -2.67 18.05
N ASP A 175 -12.76 -2.97 19.01
CA ASP A 175 -12.56 -4.08 19.95
C ASP A 175 -12.52 -5.43 19.22
N GLN A 176 -13.51 -5.70 18.37
CA GLN A 176 -13.58 -6.93 17.60
C GLN A 176 -12.47 -7.01 16.55
N LEU A 177 -12.26 -5.90 15.83
CA LEU A 177 -11.23 -5.85 14.77
C LEU A 177 -9.81 -6.00 15.34
N ALA A 178 -9.51 -5.36 16.49
CA ALA A 178 -8.23 -5.51 17.16
C ALA A 178 -7.98 -6.96 17.61
N GLU A 179 -9.02 -7.64 18.15
CA GLU A 179 -8.89 -9.07 18.46
C GLU A 179 -8.58 -9.91 17.23
N MET A 180 -9.22 -9.60 16.08
CA MET A 180 -8.96 -10.31 14.83
C MET A 180 -7.52 -10.08 14.38
N VAL A 181 -7.04 -8.84 14.40
CA VAL A 181 -5.66 -8.50 14.05
C VAL A 181 -4.66 -9.26 14.92
N VAL A 182 -4.79 -9.14 16.25
CA VAL A 182 -3.84 -9.78 17.18
C VAL A 182 -3.87 -11.31 17.04
N LYS A 183 -5.04 -11.92 16.90
CA LYS A 183 -5.15 -13.37 16.68
C LYS A 183 -4.48 -13.79 15.37
N SER A 184 -4.65 -13.01 14.28
CA SER A 184 -4.06 -13.31 12.97
C SER A 184 -2.54 -13.19 13.00
N VAL A 185 -2.00 -12.12 13.60
CA VAL A 185 -0.55 -11.93 13.70
C VAL A 185 0.10 -13.01 14.57
N LEU A 186 -0.50 -13.35 15.72
CA LEU A 186 0.00 -14.41 16.59
C LEU A 186 -0.04 -15.80 15.94
N ALA A 187 -0.98 -16.04 15.01
CA ALA A 187 -1.08 -17.32 14.30
C ALA A 187 0.06 -17.52 13.29
N ILE A 188 0.55 -16.44 12.66
CA ILE A 188 1.60 -16.50 11.64
C ILE A 188 3.00 -16.23 12.19
N ALA A 189 3.12 -15.67 13.42
CA ALA A 189 4.38 -15.29 14.03
C ALA A 189 5.33 -16.48 14.16
N GLN A 190 6.55 -16.32 13.67
CA GLN A 190 7.61 -17.33 13.75
C GLN A 190 8.66 -16.87 14.74
N ARG A 191 9.02 -17.77 15.66
CA ARG A 191 10.07 -17.50 16.64
C ARG A 191 11.43 -17.93 16.09
N ASN A 192 12.33 -16.96 15.91
CA ASN A 192 13.71 -17.16 15.50
C ASN A 192 14.66 -16.83 16.66
N GLY A 193 14.95 -17.82 17.52
CA GLY A 193 15.71 -17.60 18.74
C GLY A 193 14.95 -16.75 19.75
N GLU A 194 15.47 -15.55 20.09
CA GLU A 194 14.83 -14.58 21.00
C GLU A 194 13.92 -13.58 20.27
N LYS A 195 13.98 -13.51 18.95
CA LYS A 195 13.21 -12.58 18.13
C LYS A 195 12.02 -13.27 17.46
N PHE A 196 10.99 -12.49 17.23
CA PHE A 196 9.87 -12.89 16.38
C PHE A 196 10.04 -12.26 15.00
N THR A 197 9.62 -12.97 13.98
CA THR A 197 9.49 -12.48 12.60
C THR A 197 8.06 -12.73 12.15
N VAL A 198 7.45 -11.72 11.56
CA VAL A 198 6.06 -11.75 11.11
C VAL A 198 6.02 -11.29 9.66
N ASP A 199 5.59 -12.17 8.78
CA ASP A 199 5.35 -11.84 7.37
C ASP A 199 3.84 -11.57 7.17
N ILE A 200 3.48 -10.30 7.07
CA ILE A 200 2.07 -9.89 6.90
C ILE A 200 1.47 -10.41 5.61
N ASP A 201 2.30 -10.67 4.59
CA ASP A 201 1.84 -11.28 3.34
C ASP A 201 1.25 -12.69 3.54
N ASP A 202 1.51 -13.33 4.67
CA ASP A 202 0.89 -14.61 5.02
C ASP A 202 -0.56 -14.45 5.54
N ILE A 203 -0.99 -13.23 5.86
CA ILE A 203 -2.39 -12.91 6.16
C ILE A 203 -3.09 -12.50 4.86
N LYS A 204 -4.14 -13.22 4.52
CA LYS A 204 -5.01 -12.84 3.41
C LYS A 204 -6.16 -11.98 3.94
N VAL A 205 -6.38 -10.84 3.32
CA VAL A 205 -7.56 -10.01 3.60
C VAL A 205 -8.50 -10.12 2.40
N GLU A 206 -9.69 -10.66 2.63
CA GLU A 206 -10.75 -10.73 1.63
C GLU A 206 -11.88 -9.78 1.98
N LYS A 207 -12.41 -9.13 0.96
CA LYS A 207 -13.43 -8.08 1.07
C LYS A 207 -14.73 -8.49 0.42
N LYS A 208 -15.84 -8.32 1.13
CA LYS A 208 -17.16 -8.49 0.55
C LYS A 208 -18.13 -7.46 1.11
N SER A 209 -18.64 -6.61 0.27
CA SER A 209 -19.73 -5.68 0.61
C SER A 209 -21.02 -6.44 0.93
N GLY A 210 -21.90 -5.80 1.68
CA GLY A 210 -23.11 -6.42 2.24
C GLY A 210 -22.85 -6.93 3.68
N GLY A 211 -23.84 -6.85 4.54
CA GLY A 211 -23.71 -7.17 5.95
C GLY A 211 -23.11 -6.04 6.80
N SER A 212 -22.63 -6.37 7.98
CA SER A 212 -22.09 -5.44 8.97
C SER A 212 -20.60 -5.74 9.22
N ILE A 213 -19.86 -4.77 9.75
CA ILE A 213 -18.48 -4.98 10.21
C ILE A 213 -18.41 -6.13 11.24
N LYS A 214 -19.47 -6.32 12.02
CA LYS A 214 -19.58 -7.41 13.01
C LYS A 214 -19.62 -8.81 12.39
N ASP A 215 -19.98 -8.91 11.10
CA ASP A 215 -20.00 -10.18 10.35
C ASP A 215 -18.61 -10.54 9.80
N SER A 216 -17.61 -9.68 10.03
CA SER A 216 -16.23 -9.97 9.72
C SER A 216 -15.70 -11.11 10.60
N ALA A 217 -14.88 -12.01 10.03
CA ALA A 217 -14.43 -13.22 10.69
C ALA A 217 -12.99 -13.59 10.31
N ILE A 218 -12.30 -14.28 11.24
CA ILE A 218 -11.02 -14.93 10.96
C ILE A 218 -11.31 -16.37 10.54
N ILE A 219 -10.67 -16.79 9.47
CA ILE A 219 -10.73 -18.16 8.95
C ILE A 219 -9.32 -18.73 9.05
N GLN A 220 -9.17 -19.83 9.80
CA GLN A 220 -7.90 -20.55 9.90
C GLN A 220 -7.68 -21.38 8.64
N GLY A 221 -7.10 -20.75 7.64
CA GLY A 221 -6.92 -21.28 6.30
C GLY A 221 -7.04 -20.19 5.24
N ILE A 222 -7.28 -20.62 4.00
CA ILE A 222 -7.37 -19.73 2.85
C ILE A 222 -8.79 -19.73 2.29
N VAL A 223 -9.29 -18.54 2.02
CA VAL A 223 -10.56 -18.36 1.29
C VAL A 223 -10.22 -17.86 -0.12
N LEU A 224 -10.80 -18.49 -1.12
CA LEU A 224 -10.67 -18.09 -2.51
C LEU A 224 -11.98 -17.44 -2.99
N ASP A 225 -11.86 -16.27 -3.60
CA ASP A 225 -12.94 -15.54 -4.28
C ASP A 225 -13.33 -16.22 -5.62
N LYS A 226 -13.38 -17.55 -5.63
CA LYS A 226 -13.61 -18.37 -6.81
C LYS A 226 -14.68 -19.40 -6.54
N GLU A 227 -15.48 -19.68 -7.57
CA GLU A 227 -16.46 -20.75 -7.59
C GLU A 227 -15.85 -22.07 -8.06
N ILE A 228 -16.51 -23.18 -7.71
CA ILE A 228 -16.24 -24.47 -8.29
C ILE A 228 -16.63 -24.45 -9.77
N VAL A 229 -15.71 -24.86 -10.64
CA VAL A 229 -15.86 -24.64 -12.09
C VAL A 229 -16.98 -25.44 -12.77
N HIS A 230 -17.45 -26.54 -12.16
CA HIS A 230 -18.48 -27.40 -12.74
C HIS A 230 -19.48 -27.88 -11.68
N SER A 231 -20.76 -27.82 -12.00
CA SER A 231 -21.87 -28.16 -11.08
C SER A 231 -21.89 -29.62 -10.62
N GLY A 232 -21.33 -30.53 -11.39
CA GLY A 232 -21.21 -31.95 -11.04
C GLY A 232 -20.07 -32.30 -10.10
N MET A 233 -19.22 -31.33 -9.71
CA MET A 233 -18.13 -31.53 -8.75
C MET A 233 -18.65 -31.56 -7.32
N PRO A 234 -17.95 -32.25 -6.39
CA PRO A 234 -18.31 -32.23 -4.98
C PRO A 234 -18.18 -30.81 -4.40
N LYS A 235 -19.19 -30.35 -3.67
CA LYS A 235 -19.17 -29.04 -3.01
C LYS A 235 -18.45 -29.02 -1.67
N LYS A 236 -18.14 -30.21 -1.14
CA LYS A 236 -17.39 -30.40 0.10
C LYS A 236 -16.49 -31.61 -0.04
N VAL A 237 -15.23 -31.45 0.35
CA VAL A 237 -14.23 -32.50 0.42
C VAL A 237 -13.64 -32.49 1.83
N ALA A 238 -13.69 -33.61 2.53
CA ALA A 238 -13.00 -33.81 3.81
C ALA A 238 -11.63 -34.44 3.55
N ASP A 239 -10.63 -34.10 4.37
CA ASP A 239 -9.25 -34.59 4.26
C ASP A 239 -8.70 -34.52 2.83
N GLY A 240 -8.87 -33.34 2.22
CA GLY A 240 -8.57 -33.12 0.81
C GLY A 240 -7.07 -33.05 0.53
N LYS A 241 -6.65 -33.75 -0.54
CA LYS A 241 -5.32 -33.63 -1.14
C LYS A 241 -5.37 -32.60 -2.26
N ILE A 242 -4.61 -31.51 -2.12
CA ILE A 242 -4.70 -30.32 -2.98
C ILE A 242 -3.52 -30.27 -3.94
N ALA A 243 -3.80 -30.26 -5.25
CA ALA A 243 -2.82 -29.98 -6.29
C ALA A 243 -2.86 -28.49 -6.66
N LEU A 244 -1.69 -27.84 -6.67
CA LEU A 244 -1.52 -26.45 -7.09
C LEU A 244 -0.88 -26.40 -8.47
N LEU A 245 -1.63 -25.94 -9.48
CA LEU A 245 -1.19 -25.96 -10.87
C LEU A 245 -0.97 -24.53 -11.40
N ASN A 246 0.25 -24.24 -11.85
CA ASN A 246 0.58 -23.04 -12.65
C ASN A 246 0.70 -23.40 -14.15
N THR A 247 -0.11 -24.35 -14.60
CA THR A 247 -0.25 -24.72 -16.01
C THR A 247 -1.72 -24.77 -16.38
N ALA A 248 -2.04 -24.44 -17.62
CA ALA A 248 -3.41 -24.52 -18.09
C ALA A 248 -3.80 -26.00 -18.33
N LEU A 249 -5.03 -26.34 -17.96
CA LEU A 249 -5.67 -27.58 -18.40
C LEU A 249 -6.52 -27.27 -19.64
N GLU A 250 -5.88 -26.67 -20.64
CA GLU A 250 -6.45 -26.24 -21.91
C GLU A 250 -5.49 -26.62 -23.03
N ILE A 251 -6.01 -26.75 -24.23
CA ILE A 251 -5.18 -26.93 -25.42
C ILE A 251 -4.57 -25.58 -25.77
N SER A 252 -3.27 -25.46 -25.68
CA SER A 252 -2.55 -24.24 -26.06
C SER A 252 -2.57 -24.10 -27.58
N LYS A 253 -2.92 -22.89 -28.06
CA LYS A 253 -2.71 -22.52 -29.45
C LYS A 253 -1.21 -22.54 -29.77
N THR A 254 -0.85 -22.98 -30.97
CA THR A 254 0.51 -22.92 -31.46
C THR A 254 1.03 -21.47 -31.49
N GLU A 255 2.28 -21.24 -31.12
CA GLU A 255 2.91 -19.90 -31.16
C GLU A 255 2.99 -19.29 -32.58
N THR A 256 2.82 -20.12 -33.59
CA THR A 256 2.77 -19.71 -34.99
C THR A 256 1.34 -19.81 -35.52
N ASP A 257 0.92 -18.84 -36.35
CA ASP A 257 -0.40 -18.84 -37.05
C ASP A 257 -0.49 -20.01 -38.05
N ALA A 258 -0.51 -21.24 -37.55
CA ALA A 258 -0.74 -22.43 -38.36
C ALA A 258 -2.22 -22.51 -38.73
N LYS A 259 -2.55 -22.19 -39.99
CA LYS A 259 -3.90 -22.41 -40.53
C LYS A 259 -4.02 -23.85 -41.04
N ILE A 260 -4.83 -24.62 -40.37
CA ILE A 260 -5.18 -25.96 -40.84
C ILE A 260 -6.49 -25.85 -41.64
N ASN A 261 -6.41 -26.13 -42.94
CA ASN A 261 -7.59 -26.19 -43.81
C ASN A 261 -8.23 -27.58 -43.71
N ILE A 262 -9.35 -27.66 -43.01
CA ILE A 262 -10.13 -28.89 -42.90
C ILE A 262 -11.18 -28.87 -43.98
N SER A 263 -11.07 -29.77 -44.96
CA SER A 263 -12.00 -29.90 -46.10
C SER A 263 -13.00 -31.07 -45.96
N ASN A 264 -12.84 -31.90 -44.93
CA ASN A 264 -13.67 -33.10 -44.76
C ASN A 264 -14.21 -33.18 -43.30
N PRO A 265 -15.55 -33.43 -43.11
CA PRO A 265 -16.16 -33.62 -41.80
C PRO A 265 -15.49 -34.73 -40.95
N GLN A 266 -14.98 -35.77 -41.59
CA GLN A 266 -14.27 -36.85 -40.89
C GLN A 266 -12.96 -36.38 -40.28
N GLN A 267 -12.20 -35.51 -40.97
CA GLN A 267 -10.96 -34.89 -40.42
C GLN A 267 -11.30 -34.01 -39.24
N MET A 268 -12.38 -33.22 -39.31
CA MET A 268 -12.84 -32.39 -38.20
C MET A 268 -13.09 -33.24 -36.94
N LYS A 269 -13.82 -34.36 -37.12
CA LYS A 269 -14.07 -35.28 -36.00
C LYS A 269 -12.79 -35.86 -35.43
N SER A 270 -11.82 -36.26 -36.27
CA SER A 270 -10.53 -36.80 -35.78
C SER A 270 -9.72 -35.77 -35.00
N PHE A 271 -9.78 -34.48 -35.38
CA PHE A 271 -9.13 -33.41 -34.60
C PHE A 271 -9.81 -33.24 -33.25
N LEU A 272 -11.13 -33.18 -33.18
CA LEU A 272 -11.87 -33.06 -31.92
C LEU A 272 -11.64 -34.28 -31.01
N ASP A 273 -11.58 -35.48 -31.60
CA ASP A 273 -11.28 -36.71 -30.83
C ASP A 273 -9.84 -36.67 -30.25
N GLU A 274 -8.85 -36.14 -30.99
CA GLU A 274 -7.48 -36.00 -30.49
C GLU A 274 -7.37 -34.90 -29.44
N GLU A 275 -8.04 -33.75 -29.62
CA GLU A 275 -8.15 -32.70 -28.59
C GLU A 275 -8.74 -33.26 -27.27
N ASN A 276 -9.85 -33.99 -27.35
CA ASN A 276 -10.46 -34.62 -26.19
C ASN A 276 -9.54 -35.63 -25.52
N LYS A 277 -8.75 -36.38 -26.30
CA LYS A 277 -7.78 -37.34 -25.78
C LYS A 277 -6.61 -36.64 -25.08
N MET A 278 -6.14 -35.51 -25.62
CA MET A 278 -5.10 -34.70 -24.98
C MET A 278 -5.60 -34.15 -23.63
N LEU A 279 -6.78 -33.54 -23.59
CA LEU A 279 -7.41 -33.04 -22.36
C LEU A 279 -7.62 -34.16 -21.33
N LYS A 280 -8.09 -35.34 -21.79
CA LYS A 280 -8.23 -36.49 -20.92
C LYS A 280 -6.90 -36.94 -20.34
N ASN A 281 -5.86 -37.01 -21.15
CA ASN A 281 -4.52 -37.37 -20.67
C ASN A 281 -3.98 -36.40 -19.61
N MET A 282 -4.25 -35.09 -19.77
CA MET A 282 -3.91 -34.07 -18.76
C MET A 282 -4.63 -34.35 -17.43
N VAL A 283 -5.94 -34.64 -17.50
CA VAL A 283 -6.74 -34.95 -16.31
C VAL A 283 -6.32 -36.28 -15.69
N ASP A 284 -6.01 -37.28 -16.50
CA ASP A 284 -5.53 -38.60 -16.01
C ASP A 284 -4.23 -38.48 -15.21
N LYS A 285 -3.32 -37.54 -15.58
CA LYS A 285 -2.11 -37.24 -14.78
C LYS A 285 -2.50 -36.64 -13.42
N VAL A 286 -3.47 -35.74 -13.39
CA VAL A 286 -3.98 -35.17 -12.12
C VAL A 286 -4.60 -36.26 -11.25
N ILE A 287 -5.42 -37.14 -11.82
CA ILE A 287 -6.02 -38.28 -11.11
C ILE A 287 -4.94 -39.22 -10.59
N GLY A 288 -3.91 -39.49 -11.41
CA GLY A 288 -2.78 -40.38 -11.07
C GLY A 288 -1.95 -39.85 -9.89
N SER A 289 -1.92 -38.55 -9.61
CA SER A 289 -1.28 -37.96 -8.44
C SER A 289 -2.03 -38.27 -7.12
N GLY A 290 -3.31 -38.66 -7.20
CA GLY A 290 -4.19 -38.84 -6.03
C GLY A 290 -4.80 -37.54 -5.49
N ALA A 291 -4.77 -36.44 -6.26
CA ALA A 291 -5.40 -35.18 -5.87
C ALA A 291 -6.93 -35.32 -5.82
N THR A 292 -7.55 -34.76 -4.79
CA THR A 292 -9.01 -34.66 -4.65
C THR A 292 -9.49 -33.22 -4.91
N VAL A 293 -8.58 -32.25 -4.87
CA VAL A 293 -8.84 -30.84 -5.12
C VAL A 293 -7.76 -30.27 -6.03
N VAL A 294 -8.15 -29.46 -7.01
CA VAL A 294 -7.25 -28.76 -7.93
C VAL A 294 -7.47 -27.26 -7.81
N ALA A 295 -6.43 -26.50 -7.49
CA ALA A 295 -6.40 -25.06 -7.65
C ALA A 295 -5.48 -24.71 -8.83
N CYS A 296 -6.06 -24.18 -9.90
CA CYS A 296 -5.35 -23.82 -11.11
C CYS A 296 -5.23 -22.29 -11.24
N GLN A 297 -4.00 -21.79 -11.43
CA GLN A 297 -3.74 -20.37 -11.67
C GLN A 297 -4.25 -19.93 -13.06
N LYS A 298 -4.24 -20.84 -14.02
CA LYS A 298 -4.67 -20.61 -15.40
C LYS A 298 -6.09 -21.14 -15.66
N GLY A 299 -6.49 -21.25 -16.91
CA GLY A 299 -7.78 -21.78 -17.32
C GLY A 299 -7.86 -23.30 -17.24
N ILE A 300 -9.10 -23.78 -17.19
CA ILE A 300 -9.46 -25.20 -17.29
C ILE A 300 -10.54 -25.31 -18.37
N ASP A 301 -10.28 -26.04 -19.43
CA ASP A 301 -11.21 -26.31 -20.52
C ASP A 301 -12.47 -27.02 -20.02
N ASP A 302 -13.62 -26.78 -20.66
CA ASP A 302 -14.91 -27.33 -20.25
C ASP A 302 -14.94 -28.86 -20.26
N MET A 303 -14.24 -29.50 -21.23
CA MET A 303 -14.11 -30.96 -21.28
C MET A 303 -13.21 -31.47 -20.15
N ALA A 304 -12.13 -30.75 -19.82
CA ALA A 304 -11.29 -31.08 -18.68
C ALA A 304 -12.07 -30.94 -17.35
N GLN A 305 -12.91 -29.90 -17.22
CA GLN A 305 -13.81 -29.75 -16.06
C GLN A 305 -14.78 -30.95 -15.94
N HIS A 306 -15.36 -31.39 -17.06
CA HIS A 306 -16.24 -32.56 -17.07
C HIS A 306 -15.52 -33.83 -16.63
N TYR A 307 -14.29 -34.07 -17.11
CA TYR A 307 -13.49 -35.25 -16.70
C TYR A 307 -13.12 -35.19 -15.22
N LEU A 308 -12.71 -34.01 -14.69
CA LEU A 308 -12.46 -33.81 -13.27
C LEU A 308 -13.71 -34.05 -12.42
N ALA A 309 -14.88 -33.54 -12.86
CA ALA A 309 -16.14 -33.78 -12.17
C ALA A 309 -16.52 -35.26 -12.14
N LYS A 310 -16.32 -35.98 -13.24
CA LYS A 310 -16.56 -37.42 -13.32
C LYS A 310 -15.64 -38.22 -12.40
N ALA A 311 -14.42 -37.74 -12.18
CA ALA A 311 -13.46 -38.31 -11.24
C ALA A 311 -13.75 -37.92 -9.77
N GLY A 312 -14.73 -37.05 -9.51
CA GLY A 312 -15.07 -36.57 -8.17
C GLY A 312 -14.07 -35.57 -7.60
N ILE A 313 -13.29 -34.88 -8.45
CA ILE A 313 -12.30 -33.89 -8.08
C ILE A 313 -12.95 -32.51 -8.09
N LEU A 314 -12.79 -31.76 -6.98
CA LEU A 314 -13.16 -30.35 -6.88
C LEU A 314 -12.11 -29.50 -7.59
N ALA A 315 -12.48 -28.61 -8.49
CA ALA A 315 -11.54 -27.72 -9.16
C ALA A 315 -11.97 -26.25 -9.14
N VAL A 316 -10.97 -25.38 -8.97
CA VAL A 316 -11.09 -23.93 -9.12
C VAL A 316 -10.08 -23.45 -10.15
N ARG A 317 -10.46 -22.44 -10.97
CA ARG A 317 -9.63 -21.88 -12.04
C ARG A 317 -9.32 -20.41 -11.82
N ARG A 318 -8.28 -19.89 -12.49
CA ARG A 318 -7.89 -18.47 -12.46
C ARG A 318 -7.63 -17.96 -11.04
N VAL A 319 -7.00 -18.81 -10.22
CA VAL A 319 -6.56 -18.43 -8.88
C VAL A 319 -5.40 -17.45 -9.01
N LYS A 320 -5.42 -16.35 -8.26
CA LYS A 320 -4.36 -15.34 -8.27
C LYS A 320 -3.02 -15.95 -7.83
N GLU A 321 -1.91 -15.48 -8.38
CA GLU A 321 -0.57 -15.97 -8.02
C GLU A 321 -0.27 -15.81 -6.53
N SER A 322 -0.64 -14.67 -5.95
CA SER A 322 -0.53 -14.42 -4.51
C SER A 322 -1.29 -15.45 -3.68
N ASP A 323 -2.48 -15.87 -4.12
CA ASP A 323 -3.28 -16.88 -3.44
C ASP A 323 -2.68 -18.28 -3.58
N MET A 324 -2.10 -18.58 -4.75
CA MET A 324 -1.36 -19.83 -4.97
C MET A 324 -0.17 -19.96 -4.01
N THR A 325 0.58 -18.87 -3.82
CA THR A 325 1.72 -18.84 -2.89
C THR A 325 1.26 -19.02 -1.44
N LYS A 326 0.18 -18.35 -1.03
CA LYS A 326 -0.41 -18.50 0.31
C LYS A 326 -0.94 -19.93 0.53
N LEU A 327 -1.60 -20.52 -0.49
CA LEU A 327 -2.05 -21.92 -0.45
C LEU A 327 -0.89 -22.89 -0.31
N ALA A 328 0.21 -22.68 -1.05
CA ALA A 328 1.41 -23.51 -0.95
C ALA A 328 1.98 -23.48 0.48
N LYS A 329 2.10 -22.29 1.08
CA LYS A 329 2.57 -22.11 2.46
C LYS A 329 1.63 -22.78 3.49
N ALA A 330 0.31 -22.61 3.31
CA ALA A 330 -0.69 -23.12 4.25
C ALA A 330 -0.85 -24.65 4.21
N THR A 331 -0.93 -25.21 3.01
CA THR A 331 -1.22 -26.63 2.80
C THR A 331 0.01 -27.52 2.71
N GLY A 332 1.19 -26.91 2.51
CA GLY A 332 2.45 -27.62 2.26
C GLY A 332 2.57 -28.16 0.81
N ALA A 333 1.67 -27.74 -0.11
CA ALA A 333 1.73 -28.12 -1.50
C ALA A 333 2.87 -27.43 -2.25
N ARG A 334 3.38 -28.07 -3.29
CA ARG A 334 4.27 -27.45 -4.28
C ARG A 334 3.47 -26.94 -5.47
N ILE A 335 3.74 -25.72 -5.92
CA ILE A 335 3.17 -25.20 -7.16
C ILE A 335 3.87 -25.88 -8.34
N VAL A 336 3.10 -26.59 -9.16
CA VAL A 336 3.59 -27.39 -10.29
C VAL A 336 3.34 -26.65 -11.60
N THR A 337 4.39 -26.46 -12.39
CA THR A 337 4.34 -25.78 -13.68
C THR A 337 4.20 -26.72 -14.87
N ASN A 338 4.53 -28.01 -14.69
CA ASN A 338 4.36 -29.04 -15.71
C ASN A 338 3.66 -30.25 -15.08
N LEU A 339 2.59 -30.75 -15.72
CA LEU A 339 1.79 -31.88 -15.23
C LEU A 339 2.58 -33.18 -15.13
N ASP A 340 3.68 -33.32 -15.88
CA ASP A 340 4.55 -34.50 -15.80
C ASP A 340 5.35 -34.59 -14.51
N ASP A 341 5.48 -33.44 -13.81
CA ASP A 341 6.19 -33.31 -12.53
C ASP A 341 5.23 -33.33 -11.32
N LEU A 342 3.94 -33.65 -11.54
CA LEU A 342 2.95 -33.73 -10.47
C LEU A 342 2.93 -35.13 -9.85
N PHE A 343 3.39 -35.25 -8.61
CA PHE A 343 3.43 -36.48 -7.82
C PHE A 343 2.67 -36.29 -6.50
N GLU A 344 2.33 -37.40 -5.85
CA GLU A 344 1.65 -37.40 -4.54
C GLU A 344 2.38 -36.57 -3.48
N LYS A 345 3.71 -36.54 -3.50
CA LYS A 345 4.55 -35.76 -2.58
C LYS A 345 4.40 -34.25 -2.73
N ASP A 346 3.88 -33.80 -3.86
CA ASP A 346 3.70 -32.38 -4.20
C ASP A 346 2.32 -31.85 -3.77
N LEU A 347 1.46 -32.77 -3.31
CA LEU A 347 0.11 -32.43 -2.85
C LEU A 347 0.14 -31.83 -1.45
N GLY A 348 -0.64 -30.79 -1.26
CA GLY A 348 -0.96 -30.27 0.06
C GLY A 348 -2.14 -30.97 0.70
N SER A 349 -2.39 -30.66 1.97
CA SER A 349 -3.52 -31.23 2.70
C SER A 349 -4.29 -30.18 3.50
N ALA A 350 -5.61 -30.37 3.55
CA ALA A 350 -6.49 -29.59 4.41
C ALA A 350 -7.65 -30.48 4.91
N GLU A 351 -8.09 -30.26 6.14
CA GLU A 351 -9.16 -31.06 6.76
C GLU A 351 -10.51 -30.86 6.08
N SER A 352 -10.80 -29.64 5.62
CA SER A 352 -12.08 -29.32 5.01
C SER A 352 -11.91 -28.31 3.87
N ILE A 353 -12.38 -28.68 2.68
CA ILE A 353 -12.51 -27.79 1.53
C ILE A 353 -13.97 -27.74 1.15
N GLN A 354 -14.59 -26.56 1.14
CA GLN A 354 -16.01 -26.41 0.86
C GLN A 354 -16.36 -25.10 0.17
N GLU A 355 -17.32 -25.17 -0.74
CA GLU A 355 -17.96 -24.00 -1.32
C GLU A 355 -19.00 -23.45 -0.34
N LYS A 356 -18.88 -22.19 0.05
CA LYS A 356 -19.89 -21.47 0.86
C LYS A 356 -20.46 -20.31 0.04
N LYS A 357 -21.77 -20.09 0.15
CA LYS A 357 -22.42 -18.93 -0.44
C LYS A 357 -22.28 -17.73 0.48
N ILE A 358 -21.78 -16.61 -0.08
CA ILE A 358 -21.68 -15.32 0.63
C ILE A 358 -22.48 -14.31 -0.23
N GLU A 359 -23.65 -13.90 0.24
CA GLU A 359 -24.59 -13.11 -0.54
C GLU A 359 -24.97 -13.83 -1.85
N GLU A 360 -24.63 -13.25 -3.00
CA GLU A 360 -24.88 -13.86 -4.32
C GLU A 360 -23.71 -14.69 -4.83
N ASP A 361 -22.49 -14.45 -4.32
CA ASP A 361 -21.27 -15.13 -4.76
C ASP A 361 -21.04 -16.45 -4.03
N ARG A 362 -20.24 -17.32 -4.63
CA ARG A 362 -19.78 -18.57 -4.04
C ARG A 362 -18.27 -18.56 -3.94
N TRP A 363 -17.79 -18.88 -2.76
CA TRP A 363 -16.36 -18.85 -2.43
C TRP A 363 -15.92 -20.18 -1.87
N VAL A 364 -14.68 -20.58 -2.19
CA VAL A 364 -14.12 -21.83 -1.70
C VAL A 364 -13.28 -21.56 -0.46
N TYR A 365 -13.66 -22.23 0.63
CA TYR A 365 -12.99 -22.22 1.93
C TYR A 365 -12.11 -23.46 2.06
N ILE A 366 -10.85 -23.26 2.42
CA ILE A 366 -9.84 -24.30 2.64
C ILE A 366 -9.41 -24.14 4.09
N GLU A 367 -9.94 -24.99 4.97
CA GLU A 367 -9.83 -24.88 6.43
C GLU A 367 -9.07 -26.10 6.99
N GLY A 368 -8.41 -25.93 8.16
CA GLY A 368 -7.65 -27.02 8.80
C GLY A 368 -6.40 -27.40 7.99
N CYS A 369 -5.65 -26.41 7.53
CA CYS A 369 -4.41 -26.65 6.81
C CYS A 369 -3.32 -27.21 7.75
N ARG A 370 -2.46 -28.08 7.25
CA ARG A 370 -1.42 -28.79 8.01
C ARG A 370 -0.40 -27.86 8.66
N HIS A 371 -0.14 -26.72 8.03
CA HIS A 371 0.72 -25.66 8.54
C HIS A 371 -0.09 -24.37 8.69
N PRO A 372 -0.48 -23.99 9.91
CA PRO A 372 -1.32 -22.80 10.13
C PRO A 372 -0.52 -21.48 9.94
N LYS A 373 0.31 -21.42 8.88
CA LYS A 373 1.12 -20.24 8.55
C LYS A 373 0.41 -19.23 7.65
N SER A 374 -0.87 -19.43 7.39
CA SER A 374 -1.68 -18.48 6.63
C SER A 374 -3.09 -18.44 7.20
N VAL A 375 -3.58 -17.23 7.36
CA VAL A 375 -4.89 -16.93 7.93
C VAL A 375 -5.61 -15.97 6.99
N THR A 376 -6.92 -16.15 6.82
CA THR A 376 -7.74 -15.20 6.07
C THR A 376 -8.61 -14.39 7.02
N ILE A 377 -8.56 -13.06 6.87
CA ILE A 377 -9.50 -12.13 7.47
C ILE A 377 -10.55 -11.80 6.41
N LEU A 378 -11.78 -12.23 6.63
CA LEU A 378 -12.92 -11.86 5.80
C LEU A 378 -13.55 -10.59 6.36
N LEU A 379 -13.50 -9.50 5.59
CA LEU A 379 -14.07 -8.22 5.96
C LEU A 379 -15.45 -8.02 5.33
N ARG A 380 -16.40 -7.57 6.14
CA ARG A 380 -17.77 -7.27 5.75
C ARG A 380 -18.12 -5.83 6.16
N ALA A 381 -18.83 -5.11 5.30
CA ALA A 381 -19.45 -3.83 5.64
C ALA A 381 -20.59 -3.52 4.66
N GLY A 382 -21.41 -2.53 5.00
CA GLY A 382 -22.62 -2.19 4.25
C GLY A 382 -22.40 -1.70 2.82
N SER A 383 -21.21 -1.18 2.49
CA SER A 383 -20.86 -0.73 1.13
C SER A 383 -19.39 -1.03 0.80
N GLN A 384 -19.06 -1.06 -0.48
CA GLN A 384 -17.69 -1.31 -0.95
C GLN A 384 -16.70 -0.28 -0.38
N ARG A 385 -17.06 1.01 -0.39
CA ARG A 385 -16.20 2.08 0.14
C ARG A 385 -15.88 1.91 1.61
N VAL A 386 -16.87 1.49 2.42
CA VAL A 386 -16.65 1.22 3.84
C VAL A 386 -15.77 0.00 4.03
N VAL A 387 -15.95 -1.08 3.24
CA VAL A 387 -15.07 -2.27 3.30
C VAL A 387 -13.64 -1.90 2.97
N ASP A 388 -13.41 -1.04 1.98
CA ASP A 388 -12.07 -0.60 1.57
C ASP A 388 -11.39 0.23 2.67
N GLU A 389 -12.15 1.06 3.41
CA GLU A 389 -11.60 1.79 4.56
C GLU A 389 -11.35 0.88 5.77
N VAL A 390 -12.20 -0.13 5.98
CA VAL A 390 -11.96 -1.18 6.99
C VAL A 390 -10.69 -1.96 6.67
N GLU A 391 -10.46 -2.32 5.40
CA GLU A 391 -9.24 -3.00 4.97
C GLU A 391 -7.98 -2.19 5.28
N ARG A 392 -7.97 -0.89 4.93
CA ARG A 392 -6.86 0.02 5.25
C ARG A 392 -6.60 0.07 6.75
N SER A 393 -7.66 0.22 7.54
CA SER A 393 -7.55 0.26 8.99
C SER A 393 -6.99 -1.04 9.59
N ILE A 394 -7.37 -2.19 9.03
CA ILE A 394 -6.85 -3.51 9.43
C ILE A 394 -5.39 -3.65 9.01
N HIS A 395 -5.04 -3.23 7.78
CA HIS A 395 -3.66 -3.29 7.29
C HIS A 395 -2.70 -2.52 8.21
N ASP A 396 -3.03 -1.26 8.55
CA ASP A 396 -2.22 -0.44 9.44
C ASP A 396 -2.08 -1.09 10.82
N SER A 397 -3.18 -1.61 11.35
CA SER A 397 -3.15 -2.29 12.65
C SER A 397 -2.34 -3.59 12.62
N LEU A 398 -2.35 -4.34 11.52
CA LEU A 398 -1.51 -5.52 11.31
C LEU A 398 -0.02 -5.14 11.33
N MET A 399 0.35 -4.06 10.61
CA MET A 399 1.72 -3.56 10.56
C MET A 399 2.20 -3.11 11.94
N VAL A 400 1.40 -2.33 12.65
CA VAL A 400 1.72 -1.83 13.99
C VAL A 400 1.89 -2.97 15.01
N VAL A 401 1.07 -4.01 14.95
CA VAL A 401 1.22 -5.20 15.82
C VAL A 401 2.45 -6.01 15.45
N LYS A 402 2.75 -6.17 14.14
CA LYS A 402 4.00 -6.78 13.65
C LYS A 402 5.22 -6.05 14.23
N ASP A 403 5.25 -4.71 14.11
CA ASP A 403 6.37 -3.89 14.57
C ASP A 403 6.68 -4.11 16.05
N VAL A 404 5.64 -4.21 16.88
CA VAL A 404 5.82 -4.50 18.31
C VAL A 404 6.28 -5.93 18.56
N MET A 405 5.87 -6.89 17.76
CA MET A 405 6.36 -8.25 17.89
C MET A 405 7.84 -8.38 17.51
N GLU A 406 8.28 -7.64 16.51
CA GLU A 406 9.68 -7.64 16.05
C GLU A 406 10.58 -6.72 16.91
N MET A 407 10.04 -5.58 17.35
CA MET A 407 10.70 -4.62 18.25
C MET A 407 9.78 -4.31 19.43
N PRO A 408 9.85 -5.09 20.53
CA PRO A 408 8.89 -5.02 21.64
C PRO A 408 9.12 -3.82 22.57
N ALA A 409 9.08 -2.61 22.01
CA ALA A 409 9.25 -1.34 22.72
C ALA A 409 8.08 -0.42 22.43
N ILE A 410 7.51 0.17 23.49
CA ILE A 410 6.32 1.04 23.41
C ILE A 410 6.59 2.40 24.04
N VAL A 411 5.83 3.38 23.60
CA VAL A 411 5.82 4.75 24.13
C VAL A 411 4.38 5.21 24.37
N ALA A 412 4.22 6.32 25.07
CA ALA A 412 2.91 6.96 25.22
C ALA A 412 2.45 7.54 23.87
N GLY A 413 1.14 7.53 23.60
CA GLY A 413 0.57 8.31 22.50
C GLY A 413 0.26 9.76 22.89
N GLY A 414 -0.55 10.43 22.03
CA GLY A 414 -1.02 11.79 22.31
C GLY A 414 0.06 12.87 22.28
N GLY A 415 1.07 12.74 21.42
CA GLY A 415 2.14 13.74 21.25
C GLY A 415 3.15 13.78 22.41
N SER A 416 3.08 12.80 23.32
CA SER A 416 3.99 12.72 24.50
C SER A 416 5.46 12.55 24.10
N PRO A 417 5.83 11.58 23.25
CA PRO A 417 7.22 11.35 22.88
C PRO A 417 7.84 12.53 22.14
N GLU A 418 7.07 13.16 21.28
CA GLU A 418 7.48 14.31 20.48
C GLU A 418 7.83 15.51 21.37
N THR A 419 6.95 15.82 22.33
CA THR A 419 7.18 16.91 23.30
C THR A 419 8.37 16.63 24.21
N PHE A 420 8.52 15.38 24.66
CA PHE A 420 9.66 14.98 25.47
C PHE A 420 10.97 15.11 24.69
N ALA A 421 11.02 14.59 23.46
CA ALA A 421 12.19 14.69 22.60
C ALA A 421 12.53 16.14 22.31
N ALA A 422 11.54 17.00 22.02
CA ALA A 422 11.72 18.42 21.80
C ALA A 422 12.38 19.10 23.00
N THR A 423 11.88 18.84 24.22
CA THR A 423 12.45 19.40 25.45
C THR A 423 13.91 18.96 25.65
N LYS A 424 14.22 17.71 25.42
CA LYS A 424 15.58 17.16 25.52
C LYS A 424 16.50 17.71 24.44
N ILE A 425 16.02 17.87 23.21
CA ILE A 425 16.80 18.47 22.11
C ILE A 425 17.13 19.92 22.41
N ARG A 426 16.18 20.74 22.92
CA ARG A 426 16.45 22.12 23.33
C ARG A 426 17.53 22.20 24.40
N SER A 427 17.55 21.27 25.35
CA SER A 427 18.59 21.18 26.37
C SER A 427 19.93 20.79 25.78
N TRP A 428 19.95 19.81 24.86
CA TRP A 428 21.15 19.36 24.17
C TRP A 428 21.68 20.39 23.17
N ALA A 429 20.81 21.14 22.48
CA ALA A 429 21.20 22.16 21.52
C ALA A 429 22.13 23.22 22.12
N LYS A 430 21.97 23.52 23.42
CA LYS A 430 22.88 24.43 24.16
C LYS A 430 24.33 23.97 24.19
N SER A 431 24.62 22.70 23.91
CA SER A 431 25.97 22.15 23.78
C SER A 431 26.55 22.27 22.37
N LEU A 432 25.76 22.71 21.41
CA LEU A 432 26.20 22.97 20.05
C LEU A 432 26.70 24.41 19.91
N GLU A 433 27.65 24.62 18.98
CA GLU A 433 28.20 25.94 18.70
C GLU A 433 27.61 26.53 17.43
N GLY A 434 27.44 27.85 17.43
CA GLY A 434 27.09 28.62 16.25
C GLY A 434 25.68 28.36 15.70
N ARG A 435 25.55 28.38 14.36
CA ARG A 435 24.26 28.32 13.68
C ARG A 435 23.62 26.93 13.69
N GLU A 436 24.38 25.88 13.99
CA GLU A 436 23.83 24.52 14.16
C GLU A 436 22.92 24.42 15.39
N GLN A 437 23.23 25.20 16.46
CA GLN A 437 22.36 25.29 17.64
C GLN A 437 20.98 25.78 17.25
N LEU A 438 20.88 26.86 16.43
CA LEU A 438 19.61 27.40 15.97
C LEU A 438 18.81 26.36 15.17
N ALA A 439 19.50 25.60 14.32
CA ALA A 439 18.84 24.52 13.56
C ALA A 439 18.29 23.43 14.49
N ALA A 440 19.03 23.01 15.50
CA ALA A 440 18.58 22.01 16.46
C ALA A 440 17.38 22.52 17.32
N GLU A 441 17.38 23.79 17.70
CA GLU A 441 16.25 24.41 18.41
C GLU A 441 15.00 24.44 17.52
N LYS A 442 15.15 24.82 16.24
CA LYS A 442 14.05 24.80 15.26
C LYS A 442 13.55 23.39 14.95
N PHE A 443 14.43 22.40 14.97
CA PHE A 443 14.02 20.99 14.90
C PHE A 443 13.12 20.59 16.09
N ALA A 444 13.48 21.02 17.29
CA ALA A 444 12.65 20.78 18.47
C ALA A 444 11.28 21.50 18.38
N ASP A 445 11.23 22.73 17.84
CA ASP A 445 9.97 23.43 17.58
C ASP A 445 9.11 22.64 16.59
N SER A 446 9.72 22.05 15.55
CA SER A 446 9.00 21.25 14.55
C SER A 446 8.41 19.96 15.14
N LEU A 447 9.07 19.28 16.07
CA LEU A 447 8.52 18.09 16.74
C LEU A 447 7.21 18.39 17.47
N GLU A 448 7.05 19.57 17.98
CA GLU A 448 5.85 19.98 18.71
C GLU A 448 4.67 20.33 17.78
N SER A 449 4.87 20.36 16.46
CA SER A 449 3.76 20.48 15.50
C SER A 449 2.74 19.35 15.63
N ILE A 450 3.18 18.13 15.99
CA ILE A 450 2.29 16.97 16.16
C ILE A 450 1.33 17.18 17.35
N PRO A 451 1.80 17.44 18.60
CA PRO A 451 0.88 17.72 19.70
C PRO A 451 0.04 18.99 19.50
N LEU A 452 0.56 20.02 18.81
CA LEU A 452 -0.23 21.21 18.46
C LEU A 452 -1.39 20.84 17.53
N ALA A 453 -1.12 20.11 16.44
CA ALA A 453 -2.15 19.63 15.52
C ALA A 453 -3.22 18.77 16.22
N LEU A 454 -2.80 17.88 17.13
CA LEU A 454 -3.74 17.09 17.92
C LEU A 454 -4.65 17.95 18.81
N ALA A 455 -4.11 19.00 19.43
CA ALA A 455 -4.88 19.93 20.25
C ALA A 455 -5.86 20.75 19.40
N GLU A 456 -5.41 21.30 18.28
CA GLU A 456 -6.23 22.06 17.33
C GLU A 456 -7.39 21.23 16.79
N ASN A 457 -7.12 20.04 16.28
CA ASN A 457 -8.16 19.14 15.75
C ASN A 457 -9.13 18.67 16.84
N ALA A 458 -8.70 18.68 18.11
CA ALA A 458 -9.56 18.38 19.25
C ALA A 458 -10.41 19.57 19.71
N GLY A 459 -10.18 20.78 19.17
CA GLY A 459 -10.83 22.02 19.61
C GLY A 459 -10.33 22.50 20.98
N MET A 460 -9.11 22.13 21.35
CA MET A 460 -8.42 22.60 22.57
C MET A 460 -7.56 23.81 22.22
N ASP A 461 -7.24 24.65 23.19
CA ASP A 461 -6.24 25.69 23.00
C ASP A 461 -4.85 25.04 22.84
N PRO A 462 -4.18 25.20 21.68
CA PRO A 462 -2.92 24.51 21.40
C PRO A 462 -1.79 24.96 22.31
N ILE A 463 -1.72 26.26 22.61
CA ILE A 463 -0.64 26.88 23.40
C ILE A 463 -0.74 26.44 24.86
N ASP A 464 -1.92 26.57 25.44
CA ASP A 464 -2.18 26.16 26.82
C ASP A 464 -1.98 24.64 26.99
N THR A 465 -2.42 23.87 26.01
CA THR A 465 -2.28 22.41 26.03
C THR A 465 -0.81 21.99 25.99
N LEU A 466 0.00 22.56 25.09
CA LEU A 466 1.41 22.26 24.95
C LEU A 466 2.19 22.71 26.21
N THR A 467 1.89 23.88 26.74
CA THR A 467 2.52 24.41 27.96
C THR A 467 2.24 23.53 29.16
N ASN A 468 0.99 23.07 29.33
CA ASN A 468 0.60 22.13 30.37
C ASN A 468 1.29 20.76 30.20
N LEU A 469 1.39 20.24 28.96
CA LEU A 469 2.06 19.00 28.66
C LEU A 469 3.55 19.07 29.03
N ARG A 470 4.26 20.11 28.60
CA ARG A 470 5.67 20.36 28.95
C ARG A 470 5.87 20.45 30.47
N SER A 471 5.02 21.23 31.17
CA SER A 471 5.11 21.42 32.61
C SER A 471 4.97 20.11 33.39
N LYS A 472 4.07 19.23 32.97
CA LYS A 472 3.88 17.92 33.62
C LYS A 472 5.02 16.95 33.33
N GLN A 473 5.55 16.95 32.09
CA GLN A 473 6.69 16.09 31.71
C GLN A 473 7.97 16.46 32.45
N VAL A 474 8.23 17.75 32.70
CA VAL A 474 9.39 18.21 33.50
C VAL A 474 9.36 17.64 34.92
N LYS A 475 8.17 17.35 35.47
CA LYS A 475 8.01 16.72 36.79
C LYS A 475 8.35 15.21 36.80
N GLY A 476 8.75 14.65 35.65
CA GLY A 476 9.26 13.28 35.54
C GLY A 476 8.25 12.24 35.02
N ASP A 477 7.01 12.63 34.71
CA ASP A 477 6.03 11.67 34.17
C ASP A 477 6.12 11.58 32.62
N LYS A 478 6.79 10.52 32.14
CA LYS A 478 6.99 10.23 30.72
C LYS A 478 5.74 9.75 29.97
N TRP A 479 4.66 9.42 30.72
CA TRP A 479 3.42 8.91 30.16
C TRP A 479 2.34 9.98 29.96
N ILE A 480 2.65 11.24 30.21
CA ILE A 480 1.72 12.36 30.02
C ILE A 480 1.63 12.73 28.54
N GLY A 481 0.43 12.74 28.00
CA GLY A 481 0.11 13.15 26.64
C GLY A 481 -1.27 13.82 26.54
N ILE A 482 -1.71 14.12 25.34
CA ILE A 482 -3.01 14.75 25.06
C ILE A 482 -4.06 13.65 24.89
N ASP A 483 -4.99 13.54 25.83
CA ASP A 483 -6.19 12.71 25.70
C ASP A 483 -7.25 13.50 24.93
N VAL A 484 -7.20 13.39 23.62
CA VAL A 484 -8.08 14.10 22.66
C VAL A 484 -9.55 13.79 22.93
N MET A 485 -9.86 12.57 23.41
CA MET A 485 -11.23 12.16 23.69
C MET A 485 -11.80 12.80 24.94
N LYS A 486 -10.95 12.96 25.95
CA LYS A 486 -11.33 13.62 27.19
C LYS A 486 -11.11 15.15 27.16
N GLY A 487 -10.47 15.66 26.11
CA GLY A 487 -10.15 17.10 25.95
C GLY A 487 -9.22 17.62 27.05
N LYS A 488 -8.22 16.82 27.46
CA LYS A 488 -7.28 17.21 28.53
C LYS A 488 -5.95 16.49 28.46
N VAL A 489 -4.93 17.10 29.04
CA VAL A 489 -3.62 16.47 29.24
C VAL A 489 -3.67 15.48 30.40
N GLY A 490 -3.34 14.21 30.15
CA GLY A 490 -3.44 13.12 31.12
C GLY A 490 -2.44 12.00 30.89
N ASN A 491 -2.49 10.98 31.76
CA ASN A 491 -1.64 9.81 31.63
C ASN A 491 -2.18 8.86 30.56
N MET A 492 -1.42 8.68 29.47
CA MET A 492 -1.80 7.88 28.30
C MET A 492 -1.84 6.38 28.61
N LYS A 493 -0.97 5.90 29.48
CA LYS A 493 -0.97 4.48 29.91
C LYS A 493 -2.27 4.11 30.60
N SER A 494 -2.82 5.01 31.41
CA SER A 494 -4.12 4.81 32.08
C SER A 494 -5.32 4.96 31.14
N SER A 495 -5.14 5.60 30.01
CA SER A 495 -6.16 5.74 28.95
C SER A 495 -5.99 4.69 27.83
N ASP A 496 -5.06 3.73 28.00
CA ASP A 496 -4.73 2.68 27.02
C ASP A 496 -4.30 3.21 25.64
N ILE A 497 -3.72 4.44 25.61
CA ILE A 497 -3.23 5.10 24.39
C ILE A 497 -1.71 4.92 24.34
N ILE A 498 -1.29 3.84 23.70
CA ILE A 498 0.12 3.45 23.56
C ILE A 498 0.45 3.18 22.09
N GLU A 499 1.68 3.49 21.71
CA GLU A 499 2.14 3.39 20.34
C GLU A 499 3.50 2.65 20.29
N PRO A 500 3.84 1.97 19.18
CA PRO A 500 5.16 1.37 19.03
C PRO A 500 6.25 2.42 18.93
N LEU A 501 7.42 2.13 19.51
CA LEU A 501 8.61 2.96 19.34
C LEU A 501 9.03 3.03 17.87
N ALA A 502 8.93 1.92 17.13
CA ALA A 502 9.31 1.82 15.71
C ALA A 502 8.62 2.87 14.85
N VAL A 503 7.31 3.06 15.04
CA VAL A 503 6.51 4.08 14.31
C VAL A 503 7.05 5.49 14.59
N LYS A 504 7.36 5.82 15.84
CA LYS A 504 7.90 7.16 16.20
C LYS A 504 9.30 7.40 15.64
N GLU A 505 10.15 6.37 15.64
CA GLU A 505 11.48 6.45 15.03
C GLU A 505 11.40 6.65 13.53
N GLN A 506 10.47 5.97 12.87
CA GLN A 506 10.26 6.09 11.43
C GLN A 506 9.71 7.46 11.05
N ILE A 507 8.73 7.99 11.78
CA ILE A 507 8.22 9.36 11.57
C ILE A 507 9.36 10.38 11.60
N VAL A 508 10.21 10.33 12.64
CA VAL A 508 11.33 11.27 12.78
C VAL A 508 12.36 11.08 11.66
N SER A 509 12.68 9.83 11.29
CA SER A 509 13.63 9.54 10.20
C SER A 509 13.11 10.07 8.87
N ALA A 510 11.92 9.64 8.46
CA ALA A 510 11.33 9.96 7.18
C ALA A 510 11.15 11.49 7.00
N ALA A 511 10.60 12.17 8.01
CA ALA A 511 10.43 13.62 7.98
C ALA A 511 11.76 14.38 7.92
N THR A 512 12.79 13.92 8.68
CA THR A 512 14.12 14.56 8.67
C THR A 512 14.79 14.37 7.30
N GLU A 513 14.71 13.19 6.72
CA GLU A 513 15.29 12.89 5.40
C GLU A 513 14.64 13.73 4.33
N ALA A 514 13.30 13.82 4.31
CA ALA A 514 12.55 14.66 3.41
C ALA A 514 12.98 16.11 3.44
N ALA A 515 12.92 16.69 4.64
CA ALA A 515 13.27 18.08 4.82
C ALA A 515 14.72 18.34 4.39
N CYS A 516 15.66 17.45 4.78
CA CYS A 516 17.07 17.56 4.39
C CYS A 516 17.29 17.44 2.87
N MET A 517 16.53 16.61 2.18
CA MET A 517 16.63 16.46 0.73
C MET A 517 16.11 17.73 0.03
N ILE A 518 14.93 18.21 0.42
CA ILE A 518 14.30 19.40 -0.19
C ILE A 518 15.17 20.64 0.05
N LEU A 519 15.73 20.83 1.25
CA LEU A 519 16.57 21.98 1.59
C LEU A 519 17.90 22.03 0.81
N ARG A 520 18.36 20.92 0.26
CA ARG A 520 19.59 20.85 -0.54
C ARG A 520 19.40 21.16 -2.00
N ILE A 521 18.13 21.30 -2.44
CA ILE A 521 17.83 21.62 -3.84
C ILE A 521 17.97 23.13 -4.02
N ASP A 522 18.90 23.54 -4.87
CA ASP A 522 19.10 24.94 -5.27
C ASP A 522 18.58 25.24 -6.68
N ASP A 523 18.48 24.22 -7.52
CA ASP A 523 17.94 24.36 -8.88
C ASP A 523 16.88 23.29 -9.17
N VAL A 524 15.79 23.68 -9.81
CA VAL A 524 14.74 22.79 -10.30
C VAL A 524 14.65 22.94 -11.81
N ILE A 525 15.02 21.88 -12.53
CA ILE A 525 14.95 21.81 -13.99
C ILE A 525 13.83 20.84 -14.36
N ALA A 526 12.70 21.38 -14.81
CA ALA A 526 11.59 20.57 -15.28
C ALA A 526 11.57 20.53 -16.82
N THR A 527 11.66 19.32 -17.38
CA THR A 527 11.47 19.11 -18.82
C THR A 527 9.98 19.07 -19.13
N ALA A 528 9.54 19.83 -20.15
CA ALA A 528 8.15 19.74 -20.62
C ALA A 528 7.84 18.29 -21.03
N LYS A 529 6.67 17.77 -20.64
CA LYS A 529 6.13 16.57 -21.27
C LYS A 529 6.08 16.84 -22.77
N SER A 530 6.75 16.02 -23.59
CA SER A 530 6.58 16.04 -25.04
C SER A 530 5.08 15.99 -25.32
N ALA A 531 4.52 17.06 -25.87
CA ALA A 531 3.19 16.99 -26.46
C ALA A 531 3.25 15.84 -27.48
N GLY A 532 2.46 14.81 -27.26
CA GLY A 532 2.30 13.75 -28.27
C GLY A 532 1.96 14.40 -29.61
N PRO A 533 2.31 13.78 -30.73
CA PRO A 533 1.99 14.33 -32.04
C PRO A 533 0.50 14.69 -32.08
N PRO A 534 0.12 15.84 -32.65
CA PRO A 534 -1.28 16.25 -32.70
C PRO A 534 -2.08 15.14 -33.41
N PRO A 535 -3.28 14.82 -32.92
CA PRO A 535 -4.13 13.84 -33.60
C PRO A 535 -4.49 14.38 -34.98
N GLY A 536 -3.89 13.81 -36.05
CA GLY A 536 -4.11 14.23 -37.44
C GLY A 536 -2.91 14.23 -38.36
N ALA A 537 -1.70 13.89 -37.88
CA ALA A 537 -0.55 13.70 -38.79
C ALA A 537 -0.49 12.23 -39.29
N GLU A 538 -1.49 11.80 -40.01
CA GLU A 538 -1.36 10.65 -40.91
C GLU A 538 -0.46 11.03 -42.07
N GLY A 539 0.51 10.17 -42.30
CA GLY A 539 1.62 10.24 -43.23
C GLY A 539 1.39 10.92 -44.57
N GLY A 540 2.01 12.06 -44.72
CA GLY A 540 2.44 12.53 -46.03
C GLY A 540 3.72 11.80 -46.40
N MET A 541 3.67 10.80 -47.28
CA MET A 541 4.84 10.29 -48.01
C MET A 541 5.44 11.39 -48.88
N PRO A 542 6.76 11.52 -48.96
CA PRO A 542 7.39 12.44 -49.89
C PRO A 542 7.19 11.97 -51.34
N PRO A 543 6.95 12.88 -52.29
CA PRO A 543 6.78 12.52 -53.70
C PRO A 543 8.15 12.34 -54.36
N GLY A 544 8.37 11.19 -54.95
CA GLY A 544 9.54 10.99 -55.80
C GLY A 544 9.68 9.63 -56.46
N MET A 545 9.46 9.62 -57.78
CA MET A 545 9.81 8.67 -58.85
C MET A 545 8.87 7.48 -59.08
N GLY A 546 7.97 7.59 -60.02
CA GLY A 546 8.23 7.35 -61.46
C GLY A 546 7.95 5.95 -61.90
N GLY A 547 6.88 5.76 -62.73
CA GLY A 547 6.98 4.77 -63.78
C GLY A 547 5.83 3.80 -63.95
N MET A 548 4.93 4.12 -64.88
CA MET A 548 4.30 3.27 -65.91
C MET A 548 3.38 2.11 -65.53
N GLY A 549 2.15 2.22 -66.01
CA GLY A 549 1.53 1.11 -66.78
C GLY A 549 0.14 0.70 -66.36
N GLY A 550 -0.88 1.18 -67.04
CA GLY A 550 -1.83 0.37 -67.78
C GLY A 550 -3.22 0.15 -67.19
N MET A 551 -4.12 0.89 -67.78
CA MET A 551 -5.46 0.50 -68.30
C MET A 551 -6.49 -0.22 -67.37
N GLY A 552 -7.66 0.42 -67.27
CA GLY A 552 -8.92 -0.23 -67.65
C GLY A 552 -10.09 -0.08 -66.69
N GLY A 553 -11.06 0.75 -67.06
CA GLY A 553 -12.45 0.41 -66.85
C GLY A 553 -13.25 1.16 -65.77
N MET A 554 -13.87 2.20 -66.19
CA MET A 554 -15.07 2.89 -65.65
C MET A 554 -16.34 2.02 -65.74
N PRO A 555 -17.54 2.51 -65.35
CA PRO A 555 -18.10 3.12 -64.16
C PRO A 555 -19.53 2.53 -63.79
N PRO A 556 -20.59 3.27 -63.42
CA PRO A 556 -21.03 3.78 -62.14
C PRO A 556 -22.44 3.32 -61.72
N GLY A 557 -22.93 3.82 -60.61
CA GLY A 557 -24.37 3.82 -60.39
C GLY A 557 -24.85 3.88 -58.94
N MET A 558 -25.31 5.07 -58.54
CA MET A 558 -26.61 5.38 -57.93
C MET A 558 -27.03 4.49 -56.73
N GLY A 559 -27.51 4.97 -55.62
CA GLY A 559 -28.32 6.08 -55.26
C GLY A 559 -28.66 6.01 -53.78
N MET A 560 -28.80 7.13 -53.15
CA MET A 560 -29.59 7.35 -51.93
C MET A 560 -31.08 7.09 -52.19
N PRO A 561 -31.92 6.91 -51.16
CA PRO A 561 -32.44 7.94 -50.28
C PRO A 561 -32.69 7.45 -48.81
N ASP A 562 -32.44 8.29 -47.87
CA ASP A 562 -33.26 9.11 -46.95
C ASP A 562 -34.66 8.58 -46.58
N MET A 563 -34.92 8.63 -45.28
CA MET A 563 -36.14 8.83 -44.49
C MET A 563 -36.00 8.05 -43.17
N GLY A 564 -35.96 8.62 -42.00
CA GLY A 564 -36.95 9.53 -41.46
C GLY A 564 -37.73 8.90 -40.35
N GLY A 565 -37.59 9.30 -39.11
CA GLY A 565 -38.69 9.51 -38.20
C GLY A 565 -39.06 8.46 -37.14
N MET A 566 -39.04 8.95 -35.92
CA MET A 566 -39.99 8.67 -34.83
C MET A 566 -40.06 7.27 -34.20
N MET A 567 -39.67 7.10 -33.04
CA MET A 567 -40.32 7.29 -31.72
C MET A 567 -39.33 6.91 -30.60
#